data_1193172fb999ddcc493914fdb9c6ca55
#
_entry.id   1193172fb999ddcc493914fdb9c6ca55
#
_cell.length_a   1.000
_cell.length_b   1.000
_cell.length_c   1.000
_cell.angle_alpha   90.00
_cell.angle_beta   90.00
_cell.angle_gamma   90.00
#
_symmetry.space_group_name_H-M   'P 1'
#
loop_
_entity.id
_entity.type
_entity.pdbx_description
1 polymer ?
#
loop_
_entity_poly.entity_id
_entity_poly.type
_entity_poly.pdbx_seq_one_letter_code
_entity_poly.pdbx_strand_id
1 'polypeptide(L)'
;MKITRRTLVQSGLATTALSALGLNAHAQAALRVAAFVPEQSFGVSRVIKPWMAAVDRDLGGKVKLQGFWGGTLGKDAFKQFELVKNGVADIAWVLPGYTPGQFPEMQVFELPNLFRDGVEAGIVAWRLYEKNLLKGFDGVRAVTIFSTEPMSLWMRQPINGLEDLRNKKIRSPGAVHAKWLESFGASAETMDSPDMNEMLNRGTLDGAIQGATGMKTYKSLGLINQDFRIPMGVIPFLLLVNERTWARLPDDAKAAMIARGGEASAVIGGKAYEEAGQQIHQELKTEGRVKSAVPTAAQMASWEPRNQAVQQWWADKMPNGKPLMAEIQAQLKTLRAGK
;
A
#
# COMPACT_ATOMS: atom_id res chain seq x y z
N MET A 1 34.96 50.58 -54.18
CA MET A 1 34.79 50.79 -52.76
C MET A 1 35.69 49.79 -52.00
N LYS A 2 36.83 50.25 -51.48
CA LYS A 2 37.86 49.35 -50.87
C LYS A 2 37.54 49.23 -49.37
N ILE A 3 37.21 48.03 -48.92
CA ILE A 3 36.98 47.69 -47.53
C ILE A 3 38.34 47.51 -46.86
N THR A 4 38.70 48.40 -45.97
CA THR A 4 39.99 48.40 -45.27
C THR A 4 39.96 47.44 -44.09
N ARG A 5 41.09 46.73 -43.88
CA ARG A 5 41.29 45.68 -42.81
C ARG A 5 41.02 46.11 -41.35
N ARG A 6 40.75 47.39 -41.10
CA ARG A 6 40.46 47.91 -39.76
C ARG A 6 39.02 47.72 -39.28
N THR A 7 38.07 47.46 -40.18
CA THR A 7 36.65 47.29 -39.84
C THR A 7 36.31 45.86 -39.41
N LEU A 8 37.22 44.88 -39.65
CA LEU A 8 37.01 43.47 -39.31
C LEU A 8 37.47 43.08 -37.90
N VAL A 9 38.22 43.95 -37.19
CA VAL A 9 38.73 43.63 -35.84
C VAL A 9 37.81 44.11 -34.73
N GLN A 10 36.91 45.07 -34.98
CA GLN A 10 35.98 45.57 -33.97
C GLN A 10 34.65 44.81 -33.88
N SER A 11 34.34 43.92 -34.83
CA SER A 11 33.14 43.08 -34.79
C SER A 11 33.37 41.71 -34.12
N GLY A 12 34.62 41.37 -33.77
CA GLY A 12 35.00 40.08 -33.19
C GLY A 12 34.99 40.03 -31.68
N LEU A 13 34.86 41.17 -30.99
CA LEU A 13 34.95 41.23 -29.51
C LEU A 13 33.58 41.32 -28.78
N ALA A 14 32.48 41.48 -29.56
CA ALA A 14 31.14 41.54 -28.97
C ALA A 14 30.41 40.20 -28.91
N THR A 15 30.97 39.13 -29.53
CA THR A 15 30.32 37.82 -29.63
C THR A 15 30.82 36.80 -28.61
N THR A 16 31.84 37.09 -27.82
CA THR A 16 32.41 36.19 -26.80
C THR A 16 31.91 36.45 -25.37
N ALA A 17 31.12 37.48 -25.15
CA ALA A 17 30.59 37.77 -23.79
C ALA A 17 29.21 37.19 -23.51
N LEU A 18 28.52 36.61 -24.51
CA LEU A 18 27.18 36.00 -24.34
C LEU A 18 27.18 34.48 -24.09
N SER A 19 28.35 33.85 -24.20
CA SER A 19 28.47 32.39 -23.99
C SER A 19 28.80 31.97 -22.55
N ALA A 20 28.93 32.90 -21.62
CA ALA A 20 29.27 32.62 -20.21
C ALA A 20 28.06 32.60 -19.27
N LEU A 21 26.85 32.84 -19.75
CA LEU A 21 25.63 32.55 -19.07
C LEU A 21 25.12 31.18 -19.52
N GLY A 22 25.97 30.17 -19.41
CA GLY A 22 25.54 28.78 -19.44
C GLY A 22 24.60 28.57 -18.26
N LEU A 23 23.33 28.86 -18.46
CA LEU A 23 22.25 28.29 -17.67
C LEU A 23 22.40 26.77 -17.80
N ASN A 24 23.17 26.17 -16.90
CA ASN A 24 23.04 24.76 -16.57
C ASN A 24 21.64 24.54 -15.97
N ALA A 25 20.61 24.77 -16.78
CA ALA A 25 19.33 24.15 -16.58
C ALA A 25 19.54 22.64 -16.84
N HIS A 26 20.20 21.97 -15.88
CA HIS A 26 20.02 20.54 -15.75
C HIS A 26 18.52 20.38 -15.56
N ALA A 27 17.81 20.07 -16.64
CA ALA A 27 16.43 19.60 -16.55
C ALA A 27 16.50 18.39 -15.62
N GLN A 28 16.21 18.62 -14.34
CA GLN A 28 16.26 17.57 -13.34
C GLN A 28 15.21 16.54 -13.75
N ALA A 29 15.66 15.36 -14.18
CA ALA A 29 14.79 14.33 -14.65
C ALA A 29 13.77 14.03 -13.55
N ALA A 30 12.49 14.06 -13.91
CA ALA A 30 11.44 13.78 -12.95
C ALA A 30 11.58 12.34 -12.40
N LEU A 31 11.46 12.18 -11.09
CA LEU A 31 11.40 10.87 -10.46
C LEU A 31 10.08 10.19 -10.84
N ARG A 32 10.18 8.99 -11.36
CA ARG A 32 9.02 8.18 -11.79
C ARG A 32 8.40 7.49 -10.60
N VAL A 33 7.14 7.85 -10.29
CA VAL A 33 6.35 7.26 -9.21
C VAL A 33 5.35 6.27 -9.82
N ALA A 34 5.57 4.97 -9.63
CA ALA A 34 4.77 3.92 -10.23
C ALA A 34 3.72 3.36 -9.28
N ALA A 35 2.54 3.06 -9.82
CA ALA A 35 1.54 2.21 -9.19
C ALA A 35 0.84 1.34 -10.24
N PHE A 36 0.63 0.05 -9.91
CA PHE A 36 -0.11 -0.86 -10.80
C PHE A 36 -1.62 -0.61 -10.78
N VAL A 37 -2.12 0.06 -9.75
CA VAL A 37 -3.54 0.43 -9.60
C VAL A 37 -3.89 1.70 -10.37
N PRO A 38 -5.16 1.90 -10.75
CA PRO A 38 -5.64 3.10 -11.43
C PRO A 38 -5.41 4.38 -10.60
N GLU A 39 -5.31 5.53 -11.29
CA GLU A 39 -5.11 6.84 -10.66
C GLU A 39 -6.18 7.21 -9.64
N GLN A 40 -7.43 6.81 -9.88
CA GLN A 40 -8.58 7.05 -9.00
C GLN A 40 -8.64 6.13 -7.78
N SER A 41 -7.76 5.12 -7.66
CA SER A 41 -7.69 4.28 -6.46
C SER A 41 -7.42 5.12 -5.21
N PHE A 42 -7.96 4.70 -4.07
CA PHE A 42 -7.86 5.47 -2.82
C PHE A 42 -6.39 5.74 -2.42
N GLY A 43 -5.51 4.74 -2.52
CA GLY A 43 -4.10 4.92 -2.19
C GLY A 43 -3.40 5.95 -3.07
N VAL A 44 -3.64 5.94 -4.39
CA VAL A 44 -3.07 6.95 -5.30
C VAL A 44 -3.69 8.32 -5.04
N SER A 45 -5.02 8.42 -5.07
CA SER A 45 -5.73 9.72 -5.05
C SER A 45 -5.70 10.39 -3.67
N ARG A 46 -5.71 9.64 -2.57
CA ARG A 46 -5.85 10.17 -1.21
C ARG A 46 -4.54 10.14 -0.39
N VAL A 47 -3.54 9.38 -0.82
CA VAL A 47 -2.27 9.25 -0.08
C VAL A 47 -1.08 9.66 -0.94
N ILE A 48 -0.83 8.96 -2.07
CA ILE A 48 0.40 9.15 -2.85
C ILE A 48 0.42 10.51 -3.54
N LYS A 49 -0.64 10.91 -4.25
CA LYS A 49 -0.70 12.24 -4.91
C LYS A 49 -0.63 13.42 -3.91
N PRO A 50 -1.35 13.41 -2.78
CA PRO A 50 -1.16 14.42 -1.73
C PRO A 50 0.26 14.45 -1.16
N TRP A 51 0.89 13.29 -0.94
CA TRP A 51 2.30 13.23 -0.52
C TRP A 51 3.21 13.85 -1.57
N MET A 52 3.07 13.50 -2.86
CA MET A 52 3.84 14.09 -3.96
C MET A 52 3.70 15.61 -4.01
N ALA A 53 2.47 16.12 -3.89
CA ALA A 53 2.19 17.55 -3.91
C ALA A 53 2.78 18.29 -2.69
N ALA A 54 2.82 17.63 -1.51
CA ALA A 54 3.42 18.19 -0.31
C ALA A 54 4.95 18.26 -0.44
N VAL A 55 5.58 17.22 -0.95
CA VAL A 55 7.03 17.19 -1.22
C VAL A 55 7.42 18.24 -2.26
N ASP A 56 6.69 18.33 -3.37
CA ASP A 56 6.94 19.34 -4.42
C ASP A 56 6.86 20.78 -3.87
N ARG A 57 5.84 21.06 -3.06
CA ARG A 57 5.67 22.37 -2.41
C ARG A 57 6.82 22.71 -1.47
N ASP A 58 7.26 21.76 -0.63
CA ASP A 58 8.35 21.98 0.32
C ASP A 58 9.70 22.20 -0.39
N LEU A 59 9.88 21.59 -1.55
CA LEU A 59 11.10 21.68 -2.33
C LEU A 59 11.09 22.80 -3.39
N GLY A 60 9.95 23.50 -3.57
CA GLY A 60 9.83 24.56 -4.57
C GLY A 60 10.20 24.12 -5.99
N GLY A 61 9.86 22.88 -6.33
CA GLY A 61 10.12 22.29 -7.67
C GLY A 61 11.56 21.80 -7.89
N LYS A 62 12.44 21.80 -6.89
CA LYS A 62 13.82 21.27 -7.01
C LYS A 62 13.88 19.79 -7.37
N VAL A 63 12.89 19.00 -6.93
CA VAL A 63 12.73 17.60 -7.30
C VAL A 63 11.32 17.43 -7.84
N LYS A 64 11.21 17.02 -9.11
CA LYS A 64 9.92 16.79 -9.74
C LYS A 64 9.53 15.32 -9.59
N LEU A 65 8.30 15.08 -9.12
CA LEU A 65 7.71 13.75 -9.02
C LEU A 65 6.68 13.58 -10.15
N GLN A 66 6.78 12.51 -10.93
CA GLN A 66 5.85 12.21 -12.02
C GLN A 66 5.18 10.86 -11.80
N GLY A 67 3.84 10.86 -11.72
CA GLY A 67 3.05 9.66 -11.52
C GLY A 67 2.87 8.83 -12.80
N PHE A 68 2.99 7.51 -12.67
CA PHE A 68 2.74 6.49 -13.68
C PHE A 68 1.77 5.46 -13.10
N TRP A 69 0.49 5.61 -13.40
CA TRP A 69 -0.62 4.87 -12.79
C TRP A 69 -1.15 3.76 -13.70
N GLY A 70 -1.90 2.80 -13.12
CA GLY A 70 -2.54 1.74 -13.89
C GLY A 70 -1.55 0.76 -14.53
N GLY A 71 -0.37 0.61 -13.96
CA GLY A 71 0.64 -0.33 -14.44
C GLY A 71 1.37 0.12 -15.71
N THR A 72 1.42 1.43 -16.01
CA THR A 72 2.08 1.94 -17.23
C THR A 72 3.58 1.65 -17.29
N LEU A 73 4.26 1.49 -16.12
CA LEU A 73 5.66 1.05 -16.05
C LEU A 73 5.80 -0.46 -15.81
N GLY A 74 4.73 -1.14 -15.39
CA GLY A 74 4.70 -2.57 -15.14
C GLY A 74 3.34 -2.98 -14.58
N LYS A 75 2.60 -3.83 -15.30
CA LYS A 75 1.22 -4.22 -14.95
C LYS A 75 1.15 -5.28 -13.85
N ASP A 76 2.19 -6.12 -13.74
CA ASP A 76 2.22 -7.23 -12.81
C ASP A 76 2.31 -6.72 -11.37
N ALA A 77 1.26 -6.94 -10.59
CA ALA A 77 1.16 -6.52 -9.19
C ALA A 77 2.21 -7.20 -8.30
N PHE A 78 2.62 -8.43 -8.64
CA PHE A 78 3.61 -9.21 -7.90
C PHE A 78 5.06 -8.75 -8.17
N LYS A 79 5.29 -7.95 -9.22
CA LYS A 79 6.63 -7.48 -9.63
C LYS A 79 6.91 -6.02 -9.32
N GLN A 80 6.08 -5.35 -8.54
CA GLN A 80 6.27 -3.93 -8.24
C GLN A 80 7.54 -3.67 -7.40
N PHE A 81 7.92 -4.60 -6.53
CA PHE A 81 9.19 -4.53 -5.82
C PHE A 81 10.41 -4.59 -6.78
N GLU A 82 10.40 -5.54 -7.71
CA GLU A 82 11.46 -5.66 -8.71
C GLU A 82 11.56 -4.42 -9.61
N LEU A 83 10.43 -3.81 -9.94
CA LEU A 83 10.35 -2.61 -10.76
C LEU A 83 11.11 -1.44 -10.11
N VAL A 84 10.93 -1.20 -8.82
CA VAL A 84 11.65 -0.14 -8.10
C VAL A 84 13.09 -0.55 -7.79
N LYS A 85 13.35 -1.77 -7.36
CA LYS A 85 14.71 -2.27 -7.04
C LYS A 85 15.64 -2.18 -8.25
N ASN A 86 15.16 -2.50 -9.44
CA ASN A 86 15.93 -2.46 -10.67
C ASN A 86 16.00 -1.06 -11.31
N GLY A 87 15.28 -0.07 -10.76
CA GLY A 87 15.31 1.32 -11.25
C GLY A 87 14.48 1.56 -12.50
N VAL A 88 13.53 0.68 -12.84
CA VAL A 88 12.51 0.95 -13.88
C VAL A 88 11.57 2.06 -13.41
N ALA A 89 11.23 2.08 -12.12
CA ALA A 89 10.67 3.23 -11.43
C ALA A 89 11.66 3.74 -10.38
N ASP A 90 11.66 5.04 -10.11
CA ASP A 90 12.44 5.64 -9.03
C ASP A 90 11.76 5.44 -7.69
N ILE A 91 10.44 5.44 -7.69
CA ILE A 91 9.56 5.20 -6.55
C ILE A 91 8.44 4.26 -7.02
N ALA A 92 8.06 3.27 -6.19
CA ALA A 92 6.91 2.42 -6.51
C ALA A 92 6.05 2.13 -5.29
N TRP A 93 4.75 1.98 -5.54
CA TRP A 93 3.80 1.46 -4.57
C TRP A 93 3.82 -0.07 -4.60
N VAL A 94 4.19 -0.67 -3.48
CA VAL A 94 4.39 -2.11 -3.33
C VAL A 94 3.45 -2.67 -2.27
N LEU A 95 2.82 -3.81 -2.55
CA LEU A 95 2.07 -4.60 -1.60
C LEU A 95 2.95 -5.75 -1.10
N PRO A 96 3.37 -5.75 0.17
CA PRO A 96 4.23 -6.80 0.72
C PRO A 96 3.63 -8.21 0.62
N GLY A 97 2.30 -8.32 0.80
CA GLY A 97 1.58 -9.59 0.71
C GLY A 97 1.69 -10.28 -0.66
N TYR A 98 1.96 -9.52 -1.74
CA TYR A 98 2.19 -10.07 -3.07
C TYR A 98 3.63 -10.59 -3.28
N THR A 99 4.55 -10.23 -2.40
CA THR A 99 5.94 -10.72 -2.41
C THR A 99 6.35 -11.22 -1.02
N PRO A 100 5.65 -12.24 -0.46
CA PRO A 100 5.83 -12.67 0.92
C PRO A 100 7.24 -13.21 1.21
N GLY A 101 7.94 -13.72 0.20
CA GLY A 101 9.34 -14.13 0.34
C GLY A 101 10.31 -12.96 0.51
N GLN A 102 9.93 -11.75 0.02
CA GLN A 102 10.72 -10.53 0.18
C GLN A 102 10.45 -9.85 1.52
N PHE A 103 9.19 -9.81 1.97
CA PHE A 103 8.76 -9.10 3.18
C PHE A 103 8.04 -10.05 4.15
N PRO A 104 8.72 -11.07 4.69
CA PRO A 104 8.05 -12.12 5.45
C PRO A 104 7.38 -11.61 6.73
N GLU A 105 7.99 -10.64 7.44
CA GLU A 105 7.43 -10.09 8.67
C GLU A 105 6.19 -9.22 8.43
N MET A 106 6.05 -8.62 7.25
CA MET A 106 4.90 -7.77 6.93
C MET A 106 3.55 -8.51 6.96
N GLN A 107 3.56 -9.83 6.87
CA GLN A 107 2.35 -10.65 7.00
C GLN A 107 1.71 -10.55 8.40
N VAL A 108 2.42 -10.06 9.43
CA VAL A 108 1.87 -9.86 10.78
C VAL A 108 0.68 -8.89 10.79
N PHE A 109 0.65 -7.93 9.85
CA PHE A 109 -0.45 -6.96 9.76
C PHE A 109 -1.74 -7.57 9.24
N GLU A 110 -1.67 -8.71 8.59
CA GLU A 110 -2.81 -9.48 8.08
C GLU A 110 -3.46 -10.37 9.15
N LEU A 111 -2.86 -10.48 10.35
CA LEU A 111 -3.37 -11.33 11.41
C LEU A 111 -4.74 -10.85 11.92
N PRO A 112 -5.71 -11.77 12.10
CA PRO A 112 -7.03 -11.43 12.59
C PRO A 112 -6.96 -10.87 14.02
N ASN A 113 -7.79 -9.88 14.33
CA ASN A 113 -7.96 -9.25 15.64
C ASN A 113 -6.70 -8.58 16.24
N LEU A 114 -5.61 -8.42 15.52
CA LEU A 114 -4.39 -7.81 16.06
C LEU A 114 -4.48 -6.27 16.09
N PHE A 115 -4.88 -5.67 14.98
CA PHE A 115 -5.03 -4.23 14.83
C PHE A 115 -6.51 -3.82 14.77
N ARG A 116 -6.84 -2.65 15.35
CA ARG A 116 -8.21 -2.08 15.32
C ARG A 116 -8.53 -1.42 13.99
N ASP A 117 -7.52 -0.74 13.43
CA ASP A 117 -7.66 0.06 12.22
C ASP A 117 -6.33 0.22 11.48
N GLY A 118 -6.39 0.85 10.32
CA GLY A 118 -5.23 1.12 9.49
C GLY A 118 -4.27 2.15 10.08
N VAL A 119 -4.73 3.01 10.99
CA VAL A 119 -3.87 4.02 11.65
C VAL A 119 -2.92 3.34 12.63
N GLU A 120 -3.46 2.50 13.55
CA GLU A 120 -2.62 1.71 14.47
C GLU A 120 -1.58 0.89 13.70
N ALA A 121 -2.04 0.17 12.67
CA ALA A 121 -1.18 -0.70 11.89
C ALA A 121 -0.08 0.06 11.14
N GLY A 122 -0.43 1.18 10.50
CA GLY A 122 0.53 1.99 9.76
C GLY A 122 1.59 2.62 10.67
N ILE A 123 1.21 3.14 11.84
CA ILE A 123 2.13 3.68 12.84
C ILE A 123 3.09 2.59 13.32
N VAL A 124 2.56 1.43 13.72
CA VAL A 124 3.38 0.31 14.18
C VAL A 124 4.31 -0.17 13.07
N ALA A 125 3.83 -0.30 11.83
CA ALA A 125 4.65 -0.71 10.70
C ALA A 125 5.82 0.25 10.45
N TRP A 126 5.56 1.55 10.47
CA TRP A 126 6.61 2.55 10.33
C TRP A 126 7.66 2.46 11.44
N ARG A 127 7.23 2.39 12.70
CA ARG A 127 8.14 2.27 13.86
C ARG A 127 8.96 0.98 13.85
N LEU A 128 8.39 -0.13 13.42
CA LEU A 128 9.13 -1.38 13.24
C LEU A 128 10.17 -1.28 12.12
N TYR A 129 9.83 -0.60 11.02
CA TYR A 129 10.77 -0.30 9.94
C TYR A 129 11.95 0.54 10.42
N GLU A 130 11.70 1.65 11.15
CA GLU A 130 12.76 2.50 11.71
C GLU A 130 13.67 1.75 12.70
N LYS A 131 13.11 0.79 13.44
CA LYS A 131 13.86 -0.10 14.34
C LYS A 131 14.60 -1.25 13.62
N ASN A 132 14.55 -1.33 12.29
CA ASN A 132 15.10 -2.42 11.47
C ASN A 132 14.58 -3.83 11.87
N LEU A 133 13.35 -3.91 12.37
CA LEU A 133 12.69 -5.16 12.75
C LEU A 133 11.93 -5.81 11.58
N LEU A 134 11.74 -5.08 10.49
CA LEU A 134 11.17 -5.59 9.24
C LEU A 134 12.28 -5.81 8.22
N LYS A 135 12.27 -6.95 7.53
CA LYS A 135 13.27 -7.33 6.52
C LYS A 135 12.76 -7.10 5.11
N GLY A 136 13.67 -7.20 4.14
CA GLY A 136 13.33 -7.19 2.72
C GLY A 136 13.56 -5.87 2.00
N PHE A 137 14.15 -4.87 2.67
CA PHE A 137 14.35 -3.53 2.11
C PHE A 137 15.71 -3.35 1.40
N ASP A 138 16.42 -4.45 1.09
CA ASP A 138 17.73 -4.39 0.40
C ASP A 138 17.59 -3.78 -1.00
N GLY A 139 18.32 -2.69 -1.24
CA GLY A 139 18.31 -1.94 -2.51
C GLY A 139 17.15 -0.96 -2.68
N VAL A 140 16.32 -0.80 -1.65
CA VAL A 140 15.23 0.17 -1.59
C VAL A 140 15.11 0.79 -0.20
N ARG A 141 14.39 1.91 -0.11
CA ARG A 141 14.10 2.60 1.13
C ARG A 141 12.61 2.97 1.19
N ALA A 142 11.94 2.69 2.30
CA ALA A 142 10.59 3.17 2.48
C ALA A 142 10.58 4.67 2.79
N VAL A 143 9.69 5.42 2.15
CA VAL A 143 9.41 6.82 2.48
C VAL A 143 8.07 6.96 3.18
N THR A 144 7.18 5.99 3.03
CA THR A 144 5.97 5.85 3.82
C THR A 144 5.52 4.40 3.88
N ILE A 145 4.88 4.04 4.99
CA ILE A 145 4.12 2.79 5.17
C ILE A 145 2.75 3.21 5.69
N PHE A 146 1.70 2.84 4.97
CA PHE A 146 0.31 3.09 5.39
C PHE A 146 -0.51 1.82 5.19
N SER A 147 -1.69 1.74 5.80
CA SER A 147 -2.50 0.51 5.76
C SER A 147 -3.92 0.80 5.33
N THR A 148 -4.59 -0.24 4.84
CA THR A 148 -6.03 -0.22 4.54
C THR A 148 -6.84 -0.14 5.83
N GLU A 149 -8.16 0.11 5.68
CA GLU A 149 -9.16 -0.30 6.66
C GLU A 149 -9.10 -1.81 6.90
N PRO A 150 -9.63 -2.34 8.03
CA PRO A 150 -9.74 -3.77 8.26
C PRO A 150 -10.46 -4.49 7.11
N MET A 151 -9.91 -5.65 6.74
CA MET A 151 -10.49 -6.49 5.70
C MET A 151 -11.83 -7.07 6.16
N SER A 152 -12.73 -7.31 5.22
CA SER A 152 -14.01 -7.99 5.41
C SER A 152 -14.13 -9.22 4.52
N LEU A 153 -15.08 -10.09 4.83
CA LEU A 153 -15.45 -11.22 3.99
C LEU A 153 -16.66 -10.86 3.12
N TRP A 154 -16.49 -10.87 1.82
CA TRP A 154 -17.52 -10.53 0.83
C TRP A 154 -18.01 -11.80 0.16
N MET A 155 -19.33 -12.04 0.20
CA MET A 155 -19.93 -13.30 -0.28
C MET A 155 -20.91 -13.07 -1.44
N ARG A 156 -20.83 -13.93 -2.44
CA ARG A 156 -21.80 -13.97 -3.55
C ARG A 156 -23.16 -14.51 -3.08
N GLN A 157 -23.16 -15.50 -2.20
CA GLN A 157 -24.36 -16.00 -1.51
C GLN A 157 -24.21 -15.75 -0.02
N PRO A 158 -25.27 -15.23 0.63
CA PRO A 158 -25.22 -14.96 2.07
C PRO A 158 -24.91 -16.20 2.90
N ILE A 159 -24.13 -16.00 3.96
CA ILE A 159 -23.83 -16.98 5.01
C ILE A 159 -24.35 -16.47 6.34
N ASN A 160 -24.59 -17.36 7.31
CA ASN A 160 -25.05 -17.02 8.65
C ASN A 160 -23.90 -17.01 9.69
N GLY A 161 -22.82 -17.73 9.40
CA GLY A 161 -21.63 -17.82 10.24
C GLY A 161 -20.46 -18.36 9.43
N LEU A 162 -19.27 -18.38 10.06
CA LEU A 162 -18.04 -18.85 9.39
C LEU A 162 -18.04 -20.35 9.15
N GLU A 163 -18.86 -21.12 9.83
CA GLU A 163 -19.06 -22.54 9.62
C GLU A 163 -19.62 -22.85 8.21
N ASP A 164 -20.35 -21.90 7.63
CA ASP A 164 -20.90 -21.99 6.27
C ASP A 164 -19.81 -21.83 5.18
N LEU A 165 -18.56 -21.54 5.56
CA LEU A 165 -17.41 -21.44 4.63
C LEU A 165 -16.90 -22.80 4.19
N ARG A 166 -17.29 -23.90 4.85
CA ARG A 166 -16.88 -25.25 4.48
C ARG A 166 -17.17 -25.53 2.98
N ASN A 167 -16.11 -25.97 2.27
CA ASN A 167 -16.13 -26.27 0.84
C ASN A 167 -16.38 -25.08 -0.09
N LYS A 168 -16.40 -23.84 0.41
CA LYS A 168 -16.51 -22.64 -0.43
C LYS A 168 -15.13 -22.21 -0.93
N LYS A 169 -15.08 -21.76 -2.18
CA LYS A 169 -13.89 -21.18 -2.79
C LYS A 169 -13.84 -19.69 -2.52
N ILE A 170 -12.91 -19.28 -1.68
CA ILE A 170 -12.81 -17.89 -1.22
C ILE A 170 -11.44 -17.32 -1.62
N ARG A 171 -11.44 -16.16 -2.25
CA ARG A 171 -10.18 -15.46 -2.53
C ARG A 171 -9.51 -15.02 -1.24
N SER A 172 -8.22 -15.27 -1.17
CA SER A 172 -7.29 -14.78 -0.14
C SER A 172 -6.31 -13.78 -0.75
N PRO A 173 -6.01 -12.64 -0.08
CA PRO A 173 -4.94 -11.73 -0.52
C PRO A 173 -3.54 -12.29 -0.24
N GLY A 174 -3.38 -13.21 0.71
CA GLY A 174 -2.10 -13.76 1.12
C GLY A 174 -2.21 -14.99 2.02
N ALA A 175 -1.06 -15.50 2.45
CA ALA A 175 -0.94 -16.77 3.17
C ALA A 175 -1.63 -16.78 4.55
N VAL A 176 -1.66 -15.65 5.25
CA VAL A 176 -2.32 -15.53 6.58
C VAL A 176 -3.82 -15.72 6.43
N HIS A 177 -4.43 -15.00 5.50
CA HIS A 177 -5.86 -15.12 5.23
C HIS A 177 -6.22 -16.51 4.65
N ALA A 178 -5.34 -17.10 3.83
CA ALA A 178 -5.53 -18.47 3.36
C ALA A 178 -5.58 -19.45 4.54
N LYS A 179 -4.61 -19.37 5.45
CA LYS A 179 -4.55 -20.20 6.65
C LYS A 179 -5.79 -20.04 7.54
N TRP A 180 -6.29 -18.81 7.65
CA TRP A 180 -7.52 -18.53 8.39
C TRP A 180 -8.73 -19.17 7.72
N LEU A 181 -8.92 -19.01 6.40
CA LEU A 181 -10.01 -19.62 5.64
C LEU A 181 -10.00 -21.15 5.75
N GLU A 182 -8.84 -21.77 5.62
CA GLU A 182 -8.65 -23.22 5.77
C GLU A 182 -9.08 -23.71 7.15
N SER A 183 -8.89 -22.91 8.22
CA SER A 183 -9.32 -23.27 9.57
C SER A 183 -10.84 -23.39 9.73
N PHE A 184 -11.61 -22.84 8.79
CA PHE A 184 -13.07 -22.97 8.67
C PHE A 184 -13.48 -23.96 7.57
N GLY A 185 -12.54 -24.66 6.94
CA GLY A 185 -12.80 -25.67 5.92
C GLY A 185 -13.09 -25.09 4.52
N ALA A 186 -12.78 -23.81 4.29
CA ALA A 186 -12.85 -23.21 2.96
C ALA A 186 -11.65 -23.61 2.10
N SER A 187 -11.82 -23.59 0.76
CA SER A 187 -10.73 -23.62 -0.22
C SER A 187 -10.26 -22.19 -0.45
N ALA A 188 -9.04 -21.89 -0.03
CA ALA A 188 -8.44 -20.57 -0.19
C ALA A 188 -7.73 -20.47 -1.54
N GLU A 189 -8.10 -19.46 -2.34
CA GLU A 189 -7.50 -19.18 -3.64
C GLU A 189 -6.71 -17.86 -3.54
N THR A 190 -5.38 -17.97 -3.47
CA THR A 190 -4.52 -16.78 -3.34
C THR A 190 -4.26 -16.15 -4.70
N MET A 191 -4.66 -14.88 -4.85
CA MET A 191 -4.49 -14.11 -6.09
C MET A 191 -4.55 -12.61 -5.82
N ASP A 192 -4.16 -11.81 -6.82
CA ASP A 192 -4.29 -10.36 -6.76
C ASP A 192 -5.76 -9.89 -6.91
N SER A 193 -5.99 -8.59 -6.77
CA SER A 193 -7.36 -8.04 -6.81
C SER A 193 -7.95 -7.94 -8.23
N PRO A 194 -7.20 -7.67 -9.31
CA PRO A 194 -7.69 -7.79 -10.67
C PRO A 194 -8.22 -9.19 -10.99
N ASP A 195 -7.44 -10.23 -10.72
CA ASP A 195 -7.82 -11.63 -10.96
C ASP A 195 -9.02 -12.03 -10.09
N MET A 196 -9.07 -11.59 -8.83
CA MET A 196 -10.23 -11.75 -7.96
C MET A 196 -11.51 -11.22 -8.62
N ASN A 197 -11.48 -10.01 -9.18
CA ASN A 197 -12.65 -9.43 -9.85
C ASN A 197 -13.10 -10.28 -11.02
N GLU A 198 -12.17 -10.75 -11.85
CA GLU A 198 -12.46 -11.58 -12.99
C GLU A 198 -13.07 -12.93 -12.58
N MET A 199 -12.51 -13.59 -11.56
CA MET A 199 -13.02 -14.88 -11.08
C MET A 199 -14.36 -14.76 -10.35
N LEU A 200 -14.61 -13.68 -9.62
CA LEU A 200 -15.93 -13.37 -9.06
C LEU A 200 -16.96 -13.19 -10.19
N ASN A 201 -16.61 -12.44 -11.25
CA ASN A 201 -17.49 -12.23 -12.39
C ASN A 201 -17.83 -13.53 -13.13
N ARG A 202 -16.85 -14.42 -13.31
CA ARG A 202 -17.05 -15.75 -13.90
C ARG A 202 -17.81 -16.74 -13.00
N GLY A 203 -18.01 -16.39 -11.72
CA GLY A 203 -18.68 -17.25 -10.75
C GLY A 203 -17.85 -18.42 -10.24
N THR A 204 -16.54 -18.40 -10.43
CA THR A 204 -15.61 -19.43 -9.96
C THR A 204 -15.18 -19.28 -8.51
N LEU A 205 -15.42 -18.11 -7.91
CA LEU A 205 -15.28 -17.85 -6.48
C LEU A 205 -16.65 -17.68 -5.83
N ASP A 206 -16.80 -18.19 -4.61
CA ASP A 206 -17.99 -17.97 -3.77
C ASP A 206 -17.92 -16.64 -3.00
N GLY A 207 -16.71 -16.12 -2.82
CA GLY A 207 -16.49 -14.88 -2.07
C GLY A 207 -15.01 -14.45 -2.05
N ALA A 208 -14.73 -13.40 -1.31
CA ALA A 208 -13.37 -12.87 -1.20
C ALA A 208 -13.12 -12.18 0.15
N ILE A 209 -11.91 -12.29 0.67
CA ILE A 209 -11.40 -11.38 1.70
C ILE A 209 -10.80 -10.17 0.99
N GLN A 210 -11.33 -8.97 1.31
CA GLN A 210 -10.90 -7.71 0.71
C GLN A 210 -11.35 -6.52 1.58
N GLY A 211 -10.68 -5.37 1.50
CA GLY A 211 -11.19 -4.10 2.02
C GLY A 211 -12.32 -3.54 1.15
N ALA A 212 -13.24 -2.79 1.72
CA ALA A 212 -14.33 -2.14 1.00
C ALA A 212 -13.81 -1.21 -0.12
N THR A 213 -12.73 -0.48 0.16
CA THR A 213 -12.05 0.39 -0.81
C THR A 213 -11.49 -0.38 -2.00
N GLY A 214 -10.94 -1.59 -1.76
CA GLY A 214 -10.49 -2.51 -2.80
C GLY A 214 -11.66 -3.03 -3.65
N MET A 215 -12.76 -3.45 -3.01
CA MET A 215 -13.97 -3.87 -3.71
C MET A 215 -14.51 -2.77 -4.64
N LYS A 216 -14.51 -1.51 -4.19
CA LYS A 216 -14.93 -0.35 -5.00
C LYS A 216 -13.93 -0.06 -6.14
N THR A 217 -12.61 -0.06 -5.85
CA THR A 217 -11.54 0.20 -6.82
C THR A 217 -11.61 -0.76 -8.01
N TYR A 218 -11.83 -2.05 -7.75
CA TYR A 218 -11.88 -3.09 -8.77
C TYR A 218 -13.30 -3.40 -9.27
N LYS A 219 -14.30 -2.56 -8.89
CA LYS A 219 -15.71 -2.68 -9.30
C LYS A 219 -16.35 -4.03 -8.93
N SER A 220 -15.89 -4.65 -7.86
CA SER A 220 -16.34 -5.99 -7.43
C SER A 220 -17.63 -5.94 -6.58
N LEU A 221 -18.05 -4.76 -6.10
CA LEU A 221 -19.25 -4.59 -5.28
C LEU A 221 -20.53 -5.08 -5.99
N GLY A 222 -20.59 -4.98 -7.33
CA GLY A 222 -21.70 -5.47 -8.13
C GLY A 222 -21.83 -7.01 -8.19
N LEU A 223 -20.81 -7.73 -7.78
CA LEU A 223 -20.67 -9.18 -7.92
C LEU A 223 -20.99 -9.94 -6.63
N ILE A 224 -21.28 -9.25 -5.55
CA ILE A 224 -21.51 -9.84 -4.20
C ILE A 224 -22.89 -9.43 -3.65
N ASN A 225 -23.42 -10.23 -2.75
CA ASN A 225 -24.72 -10.00 -2.10
C ASN A 225 -24.62 -9.85 -0.58
N GLN A 226 -23.44 -10.13 0.02
CA GLN A 226 -23.25 -9.95 1.45
C GLN A 226 -21.86 -9.37 1.75
N ASP A 227 -21.85 -8.40 2.66
CA ASP A 227 -20.70 -7.89 3.41
C ASP A 227 -20.74 -8.49 4.82
N PHE A 228 -19.87 -9.48 5.07
CA PHE A 228 -19.74 -10.10 6.39
C PHE A 228 -18.57 -9.47 7.12
N ARG A 229 -18.88 -8.51 8.01
CA ARG A 229 -17.92 -7.58 8.61
C ARG A 229 -17.19 -8.19 9.79
N ILE A 230 -16.09 -8.88 9.51
CA ILE A 230 -15.17 -9.45 10.50
C ILE A 230 -13.81 -8.76 10.42
N PRO A 231 -13.13 -8.53 11.56
CA PRO A 231 -11.81 -7.89 11.55
C PRO A 231 -10.72 -8.88 11.12
N MET A 232 -10.40 -8.87 9.84
CA MET A 232 -9.45 -9.80 9.19
C MET A 232 -8.04 -9.25 9.03
N GLY A 233 -7.60 -8.36 9.94
CA GLY A 233 -6.35 -7.64 9.78
C GLY A 233 -6.45 -6.54 8.71
N VAL A 234 -5.32 -5.96 8.37
CA VAL A 234 -5.19 -4.87 7.39
C VAL A 234 -4.11 -5.22 6.37
N ILE A 235 -4.13 -4.55 5.22
CA ILE A 235 -3.05 -4.70 4.23
C ILE A 235 -2.14 -3.47 4.31
N PRO A 236 -0.86 -3.64 4.68
CA PRO A 236 0.11 -2.56 4.62
C PRO A 236 0.51 -2.30 3.17
N PHE A 237 0.79 -1.03 2.87
CA PHE A 237 1.30 -0.56 1.60
C PHE A 237 2.61 0.16 1.81
N LEU A 238 3.59 -0.13 0.96
CA LEU A 238 4.91 0.48 0.98
C LEU A 238 5.04 1.45 -0.21
N LEU A 239 5.49 2.67 0.05
CA LEU A 239 6.02 3.54 -0.99
C LEU A 239 7.54 3.49 -0.89
N LEU A 240 8.17 2.77 -1.82
CA LEU A 240 9.59 2.46 -1.82
C LEU A 240 10.33 3.30 -2.86
N VAL A 241 11.48 3.85 -2.47
CA VAL A 241 12.43 4.55 -3.35
C VAL A 241 13.60 3.62 -3.64
N ASN A 242 14.05 3.59 -4.90
CA ASN A 242 15.29 2.91 -5.30
C ASN A 242 16.49 3.49 -4.54
N GLU A 243 17.35 2.65 -3.94
CA GLU A 243 18.45 3.11 -3.11
C GLU A 243 19.46 3.97 -3.89
N ARG A 244 19.73 3.67 -5.17
CA ARG A 244 20.63 4.48 -6.01
C ARG A 244 20.02 5.85 -6.33
N THR A 245 18.70 5.91 -6.52
CA THR A 245 17.97 7.17 -6.66
C THR A 245 18.03 7.96 -5.36
N TRP A 246 17.75 7.32 -4.22
CA TRP A 246 17.83 7.94 -2.90
C TRP A 246 19.19 8.54 -2.61
N ALA A 247 20.29 7.79 -2.88
CA ALA A 247 21.66 8.24 -2.65
C ALA A 247 22.01 9.54 -3.40
N ARG A 248 21.41 9.76 -4.57
CA ARG A 248 21.65 10.96 -5.41
C ARG A 248 20.78 12.16 -5.06
N LEU A 249 19.74 11.97 -4.24
CA LEU A 249 18.87 13.08 -3.83
C LEU A 249 19.62 14.04 -2.88
N PRO A 250 19.36 15.35 -3.01
CA PRO A 250 19.79 16.34 -2.02
C PRO A 250 19.23 16.02 -0.63
N ASP A 251 19.92 16.42 0.42
CA ASP A 251 19.50 16.09 1.80
C ASP A 251 18.19 16.78 2.19
N ASP A 252 17.92 17.98 1.70
CA ASP A 252 16.63 18.66 1.86
C ASP A 252 15.48 17.87 1.21
N ALA A 253 15.72 17.24 0.05
CA ALA A 253 14.74 16.38 -0.61
C ALA A 253 14.47 15.10 0.17
N LYS A 254 15.52 14.44 0.68
CA LYS A 254 15.38 13.26 1.56
C LYS A 254 14.58 13.61 2.81
N ALA A 255 14.93 14.73 3.46
CA ALA A 255 14.23 15.21 4.66
C ALA A 255 12.76 15.52 4.39
N ALA A 256 12.42 16.20 3.28
CA ALA A 256 11.05 16.52 2.90
C ALA A 256 10.24 15.24 2.61
N MET A 257 10.81 14.27 1.88
CA MET A 257 10.15 13.00 1.58
C MET A 257 9.77 12.22 2.85
N ILE A 258 10.67 12.16 3.84
CA ILE A 258 10.41 11.48 5.12
C ILE A 258 9.46 12.30 6.00
N ALA A 259 9.61 13.62 6.08
CA ALA A 259 8.74 14.49 6.89
C ALA A 259 7.27 14.47 6.40
N ARG A 260 7.05 14.35 5.08
CA ARG A 260 5.71 14.21 4.49
C ARG A 260 5.26 12.75 4.36
N GLY A 261 6.20 11.82 4.45
CA GLY A 261 5.99 10.39 4.57
C GLY A 261 5.91 9.91 6.01
N GLY A 262 6.71 8.91 6.36
CA GLY A 262 6.90 8.45 7.74
C GLY A 262 5.60 8.13 8.47
N GLU A 263 5.60 8.35 9.77
CA GLU A 263 4.43 8.13 10.64
C GLU A 263 3.27 9.08 10.30
N ALA A 264 3.56 10.31 9.83
CA ALA A 264 2.52 11.26 9.42
C ALA A 264 1.68 10.71 8.26
N SER A 265 2.32 10.12 7.26
CA SER A 265 1.60 9.49 6.14
C SER A 265 0.86 8.21 6.56
N ALA A 266 1.36 7.46 7.55
CA ALA A 266 0.66 6.32 8.12
C ALA A 266 -0.69 6.74 8.72
N VAL A 267 -0.71 7.84 9.49
CA VAL A 267 -1.93 8.41 10.06
C VAL A 267 -2.89 8.91 8.98
N ILE A 268 -2.38 9.70 8.01
CA ILE A 268 -3.20 10.24 6.91
C ILE A 268 -3.78 9.10 6.07
N GLY A 269 -2.95 8.13 5.71
CA GLY A 269 -3.37 7.00 4.89
C GLY A 269 -4.39 6.12 5.59
N GLY A 270 -4.11 5.73 6.84
CA GLY A 270 -5.04 4.93 7.64
C GLY A 270 -6.41 5.59 7.79
N LYS A 271 -6.45 6.89 8.14
CA LYS A 271 -7.71 7.66 8.22
C LYS A 271 -8.44 7.73 6.88
N ALA A 272 -7.72 8.00 5.78
CA ALA A 272 -8.34 8.11 4.46
C ALA A 272 -8.98 6.78 4.01
N TYR A 273 -8.37 5.65 4.32
CA TYR A 273 -8.93 4.34 4.04
C TYR A 273 -10.12 4.01 4.96
N GLU A 274 -10.02 4.30 6.25
CA GLU A 274 -11.11 4.08 7.22
C GLU A 274 -12.36 4.88 6.86
N GLU A 275 -12.22 6.18 6.60
CA GLU A 275 -13.31 7.06 6.19
C GLU A 275 -13.96 6.58 4.88
N ALA A 276 -13.14 6.20 3.90
CA ALA A 276 -13.63 5.68 2.63
C ALA A 276 -14.34 4.34 2.79
N GLY A 277 -13.81 3.44 3.62
CA GLY A 277 -14.45 2.16 3.94
C GLY A 277 -15.80 2.34 4.61
N GLN A 278 -15.88 3.22 5.61
CA GLN A 278 -17.14 3.58 6.29
C GLN A 278 -18.17 4.17 5.32
N GLN A 279 -17.74 5.07 4.44
CA GLN A 279 -18.61 5.65 3.42
C GLN A 279 -19.17 4.58 2.49
N ILE A 280 -18.34 3.64 2.00
CA ILE A 280 -18.77 2.55 1.12
C ILE A 280 -19.80 1.66 1.84
N HIS A 281 -19.55 1.28 3.08
CA HIS A 281 -20.50 0.49 3.86
C HIS A 281 -21.83 1.21 4.07
N GLN A 282 -21.81 2.53 4.27
CA GLN A 282 -23.04 3.34 4.38
C GLN A 282 -23.78 3.42 3.04
N GLU A 283 -23.08 3.60 1.93
CA GLU A 283 -23.65 3.56 0.58
C GLU A 283 -24.37 2.23 0.33
N LEU A 284 -23.71 1.10 0.59
CA LEU A 284 -24.27 -0.25 0.42
C LEU A 284 -25.50 -0.49 1.31
N LYS A 285 -25.48 0.02 2.55
CA LYS A 285 -26.64 -0.06 3.45
C LYS A 285 -27.83 0.73 2.91
N THR A 286 -27.58 1.93 2.37
CA THR A 286 -28.63 2.78 1.79
C THR A 286 -29.21 2.17 0.51
N GLU A 287 -28.38 1.58 -0.35
CA GLU A 287 -28.80 0.88 -1.55
C GLU A 287 -29.64 -0.38 -1.25
N GLY A 288 -29.41 -1.01 -0.09
CA GLY A 288 -30.13 -2.20 0.36
C GLY A 288 -29.90 -3.48 -0.46
N ARG A 289 -29.02 -3.42 -1.46
CA ARG A 289 -28.71 -4.55 -2.35
C ARG A 289 -27.80 -5.58 -1.70
N VAL A 290 -26.84 -5.12 -0.92
CA VAL A 290 -25.86 -5.94 -0.22
C VAL A 290 -26.28 -6.09 1.24
N LYS A 291 -26.48 -7.33 1.71
CA LYS A 291 -26.80 -7.62 3.10
C LYS A 291 -25.54 -7.40 3.96
N SER A 292 -25.55 -6.36 4.79
CA SER A 292 -24.48 -6.18 5.79
C SER A 292 -24.75 -7.06 7.00
N ALA A 293 -23.78 -7.91 7.35
CA ALA A 293 -23.84 -8.79 8.51
C ALA A 293 -22.66 -8.49 9.45
N VAL A 294 -22.96 -8.02 10.64
CA VAL A 294 -21.99 -7.80 11.72
C VAL A 294 -22.12 -8.96 12.71
N PRO A 295 -21.08 -9.75 12.94
CA PRO A 295 -21.12 -10.84 13.89
C PRO A 295 -21.48 -10.36 15.31
N THR A 296 -22.23 -11.17 16.05
CA THR A 296 -22.48 -10.94 17.46
C THR A 296 -21.20 -11.18 18.28
N ALA A 297 -21.16 -10.62 19.49
CA ALA A 297 -20.03 -10.85 20.41
C ALA A 297 -19.83 -12.36 20.70
N ALA A 298 -20.93 -13.13 20.79
CA ALA A 298 -20.87 -14.58 21.01
C ALA A 298 -20.24 -15.31 19.80
N GLN A 299 -20.58 -14.93 18.57
CA GLN A 299 -19.95 -15.46 17.36
C GLN A 299 -18.46 -15.12 17.33
N MET A 300 -18.09 -13.85 17.57
CA MET A 300 -16.69 -13.43 17.63
C MET A 300 -15.90 -14.23 18.66
N ALA A 301 -16.45 -14.43 19.86
CA ALA A 301 -15.83 -15.23 20.92
C ALA A 301 -15.65 -16.71 20.51
N SER A 302 -16.60 -17.29 19.78
CA SER A 302 -16.52 -18.69 19.32
C SER A 302 -15.41 -18.92 18.27
N TRP A 303 -15.02 -17.89 17.51
CA TRP A 303 -13.96 -17.97 16.50
C TRP A 303 -12.58 -17.59 17.04
N GLU A 304 -12.52 -16.96 18.21
CA GLU A 304 -11.26 -16.49 18.81
C GLU A 304 -10.18 -17.57 18.93
N PRO A 305 -10.48 -18.84 19.32
CA PRO A 305 -9.47 -19.88 19.34
C PRO A 305 -8.81 -20.15 17.97
N ARG A 306 -9.56 -20.01 16.86
CA ARG A 306 -9.01 -20.13 15.50
C ARG A 306 -8.15 -18.92 15.13
N ASN A 307 -8.56 -17.71 15.52
CA ASN A 307 -7.76 -16.50 15.33
C ASN A 307 -6.42 -16.62 16.05
N GLN A 308 -6.43 -17.05 17.30
CA GLN A 308 -5.22 -17.27 18.10
C GLN A 308 -4.33 -18.38 17.50
N ALA A 309 -4.92 -19.45 16.99
CA ALA A 309 -4.17 -20.51 16.32
C ALA A 309 -3.45 -20.00 15.05
N VAL A 310 -4.06 -19.11 14.28
CA VAL A 310 -3.42 -18.47 13.11
C VAL A 310 -2.31 -17.49 13.55
N GLN A 311 -2.53 -16.71 14.60
CA GLN A 311 -1.49 -15.83 15.16
C GLN A 311 -0.29 -16.65 15.66
N GLN A 312 -0.54 -17.74 16.40
CA GLN A 312 0.51 -18.65 16.88
C GLN A 312 1.25 -19.33 15.72
N TRP A 313 0.52 -19.84 14.71
CA TRP A 313 1.11 -20.42 13.51
C TRP A 313 2.08 -19.46 12.82
N TRP A 314 1.68 -18.19 12.67
CA TRP A 314 2.55 -17.17 12.08
C TRP A 314 3.79 -16.92 12.97
N ALA A 315 3.60 -16.73 14.27
CA ALA A 315 4.67 -16.48 15.21
C ALA A 315 5.70 -17.62 15.28
N ASP A 316 5.26 -18.86 15.15
CA ASP A 316 6.14 -20.04 15.15
C ASP A 316 6.86 -20.24 13.81
N LYS A 317 6.23 -19.85 12.69
CA LYS A 317 6.80 -19.95 11.35
C LYS A 317 7.92 -18.93 11.11
N MET A 318 7.83 -17.74 11.70
CA MET A 318 8.81 -16.66 11.50
C MET A 318 9.99 -16.82 12.45
N PRO A 319 11.26 -16.72 11.98
CA PRO A 319 12.44 -16.85 12.87
C PRO A 319 12.45 -15.85 14.03
N ASN A 320 11.90 -14.64 13.82
CA ASN A 320 11.76 -13.58 14.82
C ASN A 320 10.30 -13.32 15.21
N GLY A 321 9.38 -14.24 14.92
CA GLY A 321 7.94 -14.00 15.04
C GLY A 321 7.49 -13.71 16.48
N LYS A 322 7.92 -14.48 17.46
CA LYS A 322 7.55 -14.25 18.87
C LYS A 322 8.09 -12.92 19.42
N PRO A 323 9.39 -12.57 19.26
CA PRO A 323 9.90 -11.26 19.64
C PRO A 323 9.18 -10.10 18.93
N LEU A 324 8.92 -10.24 17.63
CA LEU A 324 8.23 -9.22 16.85
C LEU A 324 6.78 -9.03 17.32
N MET A 325 6.06 -10.11 17.60
CA MET A 325 4.70 -10.05 18.16
C MET A 325 4.69 -9.34 19.52
N ALA A 326 5.65 -9.65 20.40
CA ALA A 326 5.78 -8.98 21.70
C ALA A 326 6.04 -7.46 21.56
N GLU A 327 6.89 -7.05 20.63
CA GLU A 327 7.15 -5.65 20.33
C GLU A 327 5.90 -4.94 19.80
N ILE A 328 5.16 -5.57 18.86
CA ILE A 328 3.90 -5.04 18.34
C ILE A 328 2.88 -4.83 19.47
N GLN A 329 2.70 -5.84 20.33
CA GLN A 329 1.78 -5.74 21.47
C GLN A 329 2.16 -4.63 22.45
N ALA A 330 3.45 -4.42 22.69
CA ALA A 330 3.96 -3.32 23.53
C ALA A 330 3.63 -1.95 22.91
N GLN A 331 3.86 -1.79 21.60
CA GLN A 331 3.53 -0.55 20.90
C GLN A 331 2.02 -0.30 20.87
N LEU A 332 1.21 -1.31 20.59
CA LEU A 332 -0.26 -1.21 20.61
C LEU A 332 -0.78 -0.82 22.00
N LYS A 333 -0.22 -1.38 23.07
CA LYS A 333 -0.57 -1.00 24.45
C LYS A 333 -0.31 0.49 24.69
N THR A 334 0.83 1.01 24.21
CA THR A 334 1.19 2.44 24.35
C THR A 334 0.26 3.32 23.55
N LEU A 335 0.03 3.00 22.27
CA LEU A 335 -0.87 3.76 21.39
C LEU A 335 -2.31 3.79 21.93
N ARG A 336 -2.82 2.67 22.40
CA ARG A 336 -4.19 2.54 22.93
C ARG A 336 -4.37 3.22 24.29
N ALA A 337 -3.28 3.49 25.02
CA ALA A 337 -3.28 4.30 26.23
C ALA A 337 -3.22 5.81 25.95
N GLY A 338 -3.18 6.24 24.69
CA GLY A 338 -3.10 7.67 24.31
C GLY A 338 -1.72 8.29 24.55
N LYS A 339 -0.67 7.49 24.55
CA LYS A 339 0.73 7.93 24.79
C LYS A 339 1.57 7.81 23.52
#